data_1eba607ec1218242653667070a83acbe
#
_entry.id   1eba607ec1218242653667070a83acbe
#
_cell.length_a   1.000
_cell.length_b   1.000
_cell.length_c   1.000
_cell.angle_alpha   90.00
_cell.angle_beta   90.00
_cell.angle_gamma   90.00
#
_symmetry.space_group_name_H-M   'P 1'
#
loop_
_entity.id
_entity.type
_entity.pdbx_description
1 polymer ?
#
loop_
_entity_poly.entity_id
_entity_poly.type
_entity_poly.pdbx_seq_one_letter_code
_entity_poly.pdbx_strand_id
1 'polypeptide(L)'
;MKLANATWMNDVQIQAQALASAQIEADAVVVFGTKAEFENASGFPGAGACAAAVRSGLFEAECCKAYVVATGEEKAPVLIAVGRKEEALTEKQLRLSLAEAARVAVKHRLSRVAVIVPEQLVEADAAAAQSFAHMMVEGFLLGAYQRVTYKKDAKPAHTFASLNLYAAELATEAWNEGIKTGQAYALGTTYARDLTNLPGNVLVPSTLAEQALELAEQFGLEAHVLDEKQIEEKGMGGLLGVGKGSVNPPRMIVLKYQGTDEWTDVYGIVGKGITFDTGGISLKRAANMDEMICDMGGAAAMLGTMSVIGRLRPQKNVICVIASAENMPAGNALKPGDVITSYSGRTIEVLNTDAEGRLVLADGMTYAKELGASKLIDAATLTGAVGVALGSITTGVVTNDDAFYDTFKAAASRTNELVWQLPSNQEYWDMLKSDVADLRNAIPGGAGTITAGLFVGTFADELPWIHLDIAGTAFLASSRGVDPKGGTGVMVRTIAETILS
;
A
#
# COMPACT_ATOMS: atom_id res chain seq x y z
N MET A 1 -14.87 17.69 -4.67
CA MET A 1 -15.25 16.80 -3.55
C MET A 1 -13.99 16.51 -2.76
N LYS A 2 -14.05 16.22 -1.44
CA LYS A 2 -12.84 15.97 -0.64
C LYS A 2 -12.18 14.65 -1.07
N LEU A 3 -10.90 14.69 -1.45
CA LEU A 3 -10.18 13.52 -1.99
C LEU A 3 -9.35 12.78 -0.91
N ALA A 4 -8.90 13.47 0.15
CA ALA A 4 -8.05 12.87 1.17
C ALA A 4 -8.34 13.39 2.59
N ASN A 5 -8.07 12.57 3.59
CA ASN A 5 -8.10 12.93 5.01
C ASN A 5 -6.72 12.86 5.67
N ALA A 6 -5.73 12.27 5.02
CA ALA A 6 -4.42 12.01 5.60
C ALA A 6 -3.41 13.16 5.41
N THR A 7 -3.79 14.27 4.76
CA THR A 7 -2.90 15.42 4.48
C THR A 7 -2.22 16.00 5.73
N TRP A 8 -2.88 15.96 6.90
CA TRP A 8 -2.32 16.42 8.17
C TRP A 8 -1.06 15.65 8.58
N MET A 9 -0.86 14.42 8.08
CA MET A 9 0.32 13.61 8.40
C MET A 9 1.63 14.20 7.83
N ASN A 10 1.53 15.13 6.86
CA ASN A 10 2.69 15.89 6.38
C ASN A 10 3.17 16.93 7.42
N ASP A 11 2.25 17.44 8.26
CA ASP A 11 2.49 18.55 9.15
C ASP A 11 2.72 18.10 10.61
N VAL A 12 2.49 16.82 10.93
CA VAL A 12 2.71 16.30 12.28
C VAL A 12 4.19 16.37 12.65
N GLN A 13 4.47 16.97 13.81
CA GLN A 13 5.83 17.03 14.34
C GLN A 13 6.20 15.70 14.98
N ILE A 14 7.25 15.05 14.47
CA ILE A 14 7.74 13.78 15.00
C ILE A 14 9.20 13.95 15.40
N GLN A 15 9.52 13.68 16.66
CA GLN A 15 10.84 13.89 17.22
C GLN A 15 11.23 12.77 18.18
N ALA A 16 12.53 12.49 18.24
CA ALA A 16 13.14 11.64 19.27
C ALA A 16 13.88 12.53 20.28
N GLN A 17 13.65 12.35 21.58
CA GLN A 17 14.15 13.22 22.63
C GLN A 17 14.69 12.42 23.82
N ALA A 18 15.72 12.96 24.50
CA ALA A 18 16.22 12.37 25.74
C ALA A 18 15.24 12.62 26.90
N LEU A 19 14.87 11.56 27.61
CA LEU A 19 13.92 11.61 28.74
C LEU A 19 14.45 12.43 29.93
N ALA A 20 15.76 12.40 30.19
CA ALA A 20 16.38 13.03 31.37
C ALA A 20 16.31 14.58 31.38
N SER A 21 16.07 15.22 30.26
CA SER A 21 16.05 16.68 30.10
C SER A 21 14.67 17.28 29.84
N ALA A 22 13.64 16.45 29.66
CA ALA A 22 12.33 16.90 29.22
C ALA A 22 11.25 16.63 30.28
N GLN A 23 10.47 17.65 30.64
CA GLN A 23 9.16 17.42 31.22
C GLN A 23 8.23 16.98 30.07
N ILE A 24 7.65 15.77 30.18
CA ILE A 24 6.68 15.28 29.21
C ILE A 24 5.41 16.13 29.28
N GLU A 25 5.14 16.90 28.24
CA GLU A 25 3.89 17.62 28.04
C GLU A 25 3.16 17.03 26.83
N ALA A 26 2.14 16.21 27.09
CA ALA A 26 1.39 15.51 26.07
C ALA A 26 -0.06 15.30 26.51
N ASP A 27 -0.97 15.13 25.56
CA ASP A 27 -2.36 14.75 25.88
C ASP A 27 -2.41 13.29 26.30
N ALA A 28 -1.48 12.47 25.81
CA ALA A 28 -1.31 11.06 26.19
C ALA A 28 0.15 10.63 26.22
N VAL A 29 0.45 9.72 27.16
CA VAL A 29 1.73 9.00 27.24
C VAL A 29 1.47 7.53 26.93
N VAL A 30 2.23 6.97 25.99
CA VAL A 30 2.21 5.53 25.62
C VAL A 30 3.34 4.83 26.33
N VAL A 31 3.04 3.75 27.01
CA VAL A 31 4.00 2.91 27.74
C VAL A 31 3.78 1.44 27.39
N PHE A 32 4.86 0.69 27.22
CA PHE A 32 4.84 -0.75 26.97
C PHE A 32 5.19 -1.51 28.25
N GLY A 33 4.52 -2.62 28.47
CA GLY A 33 4.85 -3.49 29.61
C GLY A 33 4.22 -4.88 29.51
N THR A 34 4.85 -5.82 30.20
CA THR A 34 4.26 -7.12 30.53
C THR A 34 3.26 -6.96 31.68
N LYS A 35 2.46 -7.98 31.93
CA LYS A 35 1.54 -7.98 33.04
C LYS A 35 2.27 -7.70 34.39
N ALA A 36 3.39 -8.37 34.61
CA ALA A 36 4.19 -8.23 35.85
C ALA A 36 4.81 -6.82 35.99
N GLU A 37 5.29 -6.22 34.88
CA GLU A 37 5.81 -4.86 34.88
C GLU A 37 4.71 -3.84 35.21
N PHE A 38 3.53 -4.00 34.63
CA PHE A 38 2.40 -3.10 34.92
C PHE A 38 1.83 -3.29 36.36
N GLU A 39 1.81 -4.51 36.89
CA GLU A 39 1.41 -4.76 38.29
C GLU A 39 2.30 -4.02 39.31
N ASN A 40 3.59 -3.85 38.98
CA ASN A 40 4.60 -3.20 39.80
C ASN A 40 5.02 -1.83 39.26
N ALA A 41 4.21 -1.23 38.38
CA ALA A 41 4.55 -0.03 37.65
C ALA A 41 4.84 1.17 38.56
N SER A 42 5.92 1.88 38.23
CA SER A 42 6.33 3.13 38.87
C SER A 42 7.11 3.99 37.85
N GLY A 43 7.30 5.27 38.18
CA GLY A 43 8.18 6.14 37.41
C GLY A 43 7.59 6.78 36.12
N PHE A 44 6.31 6.57 35.85
CA PHE A 44 5.62 7.26 34.73
C PHE A 44 4.21 7.73 35.15
N PRO A 45 3.65 8.74 34.46
CA PRO A 45 2.31 9.26 34.75
C PRO A 45 1.24 8.16 34.75
N GLY A 46 0.43 8.05 35.79
CA GLY A 46 -0.64 7.06 35.89
C GLY A 46 -0.20 5.63 36.24
N ALA A 47 1.05 5.38 36.59
CA ALA A 47 1.57 4.05 36.94
C ALA A 47 0.74 3.32 37.99
N GLY A 48 0.37 4.01 39.07
CA GLY A 48 -0.46 3.42 40.16
C GLY A 48 -1.85 3.00 39.69
N ALA A 49 -2.49 3.80 38.83
CA ALA A 49 -3.80 3.47 38.26
C ALA A 49 -3.71 2.30 37.26
N CYS A 50 -2.64 2.24 36.46
CA CYS A 50 -2.36 1.11 35.58
C CYS A 50 -2.16 -0.20 36.38
N ALA A 51 -1.36 -0.15 37.42
CA ALA A 51 -1.13 -1.30 38.33
C ALA A 51 -2.44 -1.78 39.00
N ALA A 52 -3.31 -0.87 39.43
CA ALA A 52 -4.62 -1.21 39.94
C ALA A 52 -5.52 -1.88 38.89
N ALA A 53 -5.50 -1.40 37.66
CA ALA A 53 -6.26 -1.99 36.56
C ALA A 53 -5.82 -3.43 36.26
N VAL A 54 -4.51 -3.69 36.24
CA VAL A 54 -3.98 -5.04 36.02
C VAL A 54 -4.34 -5.97 37.19
N ARG A 55 -4.11 -5.55 38.43
CA ARG A 55 -4.44 -6.36 39.62
C ARG A 55 -5.93 -6.68 39.76
N SER A 56 -6.82 -5.80 39.26
CA SER A 56 -8.27 -6.02 39.24
C SER A 56 -8.78 -6.82 38.07
N GLY A 57 -7.93 -7.21 37.12
CA GLY A 57 -8.31 -7.93 35.91
C GLY A 57 -9.02 -7.06 34.85
N LEU A 58 -9.00 -5.74 34.98
CA LEU A 58 -9.54 -4.82 33.97
C LEU A 58 -8.61 -4.69 32.75
N PHE A 59 -7.33 -4.99 32.94
CA PHE A 59 -6.32 -4.99 31.87
C PHE A 59 -5.42 -6.23 32.00
N GLU A 60 -5.46 -7.12 31.01
CA GLU A 60 -4.67 -8.36 30.99
C GLU A 60 -3.28 -8.20 30.34
N ALA A 61 -2.93 -7.01 29.87
CA ALA A 61 -1.68 -6.70 29.18
C ALA A 61 -1.36 -7.66 28.01
N GLU A 62 -2.38 -8.09 27.27
CA GLU A 62 -2.20 -8.89 26.05
C GLU A 62 -1.34 -8.14 25.05
N CYS A 63 -0.47 -8.88 24.34
CA CYS A 63 0.47 -8.31 23.37
C CYS A 63 -0.26 -7.49 22.29
N CYS A 64 0.21 -6.26 22.06
CA CYS A 64 -0.33 -5.30 21.11
C CYS A 64 -1.77 -4.85 21.40
N LYS A 65 -2.25 -4.99 22.63
CA LYS A 65 -3.53 -4.43 23.08
C LYS A 65 -3.28 -3.22 23.97
N ALA A 66 -4.06 -2.18 23.75
CA ALA A 66 -3.97 -0.95 24.52
C ALA A 66 -5.10 -0.83 25.56
N TYR A 67 -4.76 -0.26 26.71
CA TYR A 67 -5.70 0.10 27.76
C TYR A 67 -5.49 1.56 28.15
N VAL A 68 -6.60 2.28 28.34
CA VAL A 68 -6.58 3.73 28.63
C VAL A 68 -6.82 3.97 30.11
N VAL A 69 -5.96 4.78 30.70
CA VAL A 69 -6.03 5.15 32.12
C VAL A 69 -5.97 6.68 32.24
N ALA A 70 -6.85 7.24 33.05
CA ALA A 70 -6.72 8.63 33.49
C ALA A 70 -5.62 8.73 34.55
N THR A 71 -4.65 9.61 34.36
CA THR A 71 -3.49 9.71 35.26
C THR A 71 -3.74 10.58 36.47
N GLY A 72 -4.66 11.54 36.36
CA GLY A 72 -4.87 12.61 37.33
C GLY A 72 -3.83 13.74 37.25
N GLU A 73 -2.91 13.71 36.26
CA GLU A 73 -1.88 14.72 36.04
C GLU A 73 -2.27 15.68 34.90
N GLU A 74 -2.16 16.99 35.14
CA GLU A 74 -2.57 18.01 34.18
C GLU A 74 -1.73 18.00 32.89
N LYS A 75 -0.42 17.74 33.00
CA LYS A 75 0.53 17.77 31.87
C LYS A 75 0.51 16.49 31.02
N ALA A 76 0.01 15.39 31.57
CA ALA A 76 -0.10 14.08 30.93
C ALA A 76 -1.38 13.35 31.39
N PRO A 77 -2.57 13.87 31.03
CA PRO A 77 -3.84 13.43 31.64
C PRO A 77 -4.24 11.99 31.26
N VAL A 78 -3.69 11.42 30.19
CA VAL A 78 -4.03 10.08 29.72
C VAL A 78 -2.78 9.21 29.60
N LEU A 79 -2.85 8.00 30.14
CA LEU A 79 -1.91 6.92 29.89
C LEU A 79 -2.54 5.93 28.92
N ILE A 80 -1.82 5.55 27.88
CA ILE A 80 -2.12 4.44 26.98
C ILE A 80 -1.12 3.32 27.28
N ALA A 81 -1.53 2.36 28.09
CA ALA A 81 -0.73 1.18 28.42
C ALA A 81 -0.87 0.13 27.31
N VAL A 82 0.23 -0.32 26.73
CA VAL A 82 0.24 -1.32 25.64
C VAL A 82 0.93 -2.58 26.14
N GLY A 83 0.21 -3.70 26.11
CA GLY A 83 0.73 -4.99 26.53
C GLY A 83 1.82 -5.51 25.60
N ARG A 84 2.86 -6.13 26.16
CA ARG A 84 3.91 -6.85 25.46
C ARG A 84 4.16 -8.24 26.08
N LYS A 85 4.84 -9.12 25.34
CA LYS A 85 5.34 -10.39 25.88
C LYS A 85 6.61 -10.17 26.71
N GLU A 86 7.01 -11.19 27.45
CA GLU A 86 8.28 -11.22 28.21
C GLU A 86 9.52 -11.10 27.30
N GLU A 87 9.42 -11.66 26.08
CA GLU A 87 10.46 -11.59 25.06
C GLU A 87 10.63 -10.17 24.53
N ALA A 88 11.75 -9.89 23.89
CA ALA A 88 12.01 -8.62 23.21
C ALA A 88 10.94 -8.32 22.14
N LEU A 89 10.54 -7.05 22.04
CA LEU A 89 9.58 -6.61 21.04
C LEU A 89 10.16 -6.76 19.63
N THR A 90 9.45 -7.48 18.78
CA THR A 90 9.78 -7.58 17.36
C THR A 90 9.29 -6.32 16.63
N GLU A 91 9.88 -6.02 15.46
CA GLU A 91 9.46 -4.93 14.56
C GLU A 91 7.95 -4.99 14.26
N LYS A 92 7.43 -6.19 13.99
CA LYS A 92 6.00 -6.42 13.78
C LYS A 92 5.16 -6.01 14.99
N GLN A 93 5.59 -6.40 16.20
CA GLN A 93 4.88 -6.07 17.43
C GLN A 93 4.93 -4.57 17.71
N LEU A 94 6.05 -3.89 17.46
CA LEU A 94 6.17 -2.44 17.57
C LEU A 94 5.18 -1.73 16.65
N ARG A 95 5.16 -2.08 15.38
CA ARG A 95 4.24 -1.53 14.39
C ARG A 95 2.78 -1.71 14.83
N LEU A 96 2.40 -2.91 15.24
CA LEU A 96 1.02 -3.21 15.68
C LEU A 96 0.65 -2.47 16.95
N SER A 97 1.55 -2.39 17.92
CA SER A 97 1.34 -1.71 19.21
C SER A 97 1.11 -0.21 19.02
N LEU A 98 1.93 0.43 18.20
CA LEU A 98 1.77 1.87 17.90
C LEU A 98 0.52 2.14 17.07
N ALA A 99 0.14 1.24 16.16
CA ALA A 99 -1.12 1.35 15.43
C ALA A 99 -2.34 1.28 16.37
N GLU A 100 -2.29 0.41 17.36
CA GLU A 100 -3.37 0.32 18.35
C GLU A 100 -3.40 1.56 19.26
N ALA A 101 -2.25 2.02 19.73
CA ALA A 101 -2.16 3.26 20.51
C ALA A 101 -2.70 4.47 19.73
N ALA A 102 -2.39 4.56 18.44
CA ALA A 102 -2.89 5.62 17.57
C ALA A 102 -4.43 5.57 17.40
N ARG A 103 -5.01 4.37 17.22
CA ARG A 103 -6.49 4.22 17.17
C ARG A 103 -7.17 4.68 18.45
N VAL A 104 -6.56 4.34 19.59
CA VAL A 104 -7.02 4.81 20.90
C VAL A 104 -6.94 6.33 20.97
N ALA A 105 -5.82 6.92 20.57
CA ALA A 105 -5.64 8.37 20.55
C ALA A 105 -6.66 9.08 19.63
N VAL A 106 -6.92 8.54 18.43
CA VAL A 106 -7.98 9.03 17.52
C VAL A 106 -9.36 8.98 18.19
N LYS A 107 -9.71 7.84 18.81
CA LYS A 107 -10.99 7.64 19.49
C LYS A 107 -11.22 8.66 20.61
N HIS A 108 -10.19 8.99 21.35
CA HIS A 108 -10.23 9.93 22.48
C HIS A 108 -9.85 11.36 22.10
N ARG A 109 -9.55 11.62 20.81
CA ARG A 109 -9.16 12.94 20.26
C ARG A 109 -7.93 13.54 20.94
N LEU A 110 -6.92 12.73 21.23
CA LEU A 110 -5.65 13.11 21.84
C LEU A 110 -4.67 13.54 20.73
N SER A 111 -4.22 14.79 20.73
CA SER A 111 -3.50 15.40 19.61
C SER A 111 -1.97 15.37 19.79
N ARG A 112 -1.49 15.46 21.04
CA ARG A 112 -0.06 15.41 21.36
C ARG A 112 0.21 14.09 22.07
N VAL A 113 1.01 13.21 21.44
CA VAL A 113 1.29 11.88 21.97
C VAL A 113 2.78 11.74 22.26
N ALA A 114 3.10 11.34 23.48
CA ALA A 114 4.44 10.95 23.90
C ALA A 114 4.53 9.43 23.98
N VAL A 115 5.62 8.85 23.53
CA VAL A 115 5.89 7.41 23.63
C VAL A 115 7.16 7.21 24.42
N ILE A 116 7.09 6.49 25.53
CA ILE A 116 8.27 6.06 26.28
C ILE A 116 8.81 4.81 25.60
N VAL A 117 9.97 4.96 24.99
CA VAL A 117 10.65 3.88 24.27
C VAL A 117 11.20 2.87 25.30
N PRO A 118 10.90 1.57 25.16
CA PRO A 118 11.44 0.54 26.04
C PRO A 118 12.98 0.53 26.04
N GLU A 119 13.62 0.41 27.22
CA GLU A 119 15.08 0.43 27.38
C GLU A 119 15.79 -0.57 26.47
N GLN A 120 15.26 -1.76 26.33
CA GLN A 120 15.79 -2.82 25.44
C GLN A 120 15.92 -2.42 23.97
N LEU A 121 15.22 -1.36 23.52
CA LEU A 121 15.31 -0.82 22.15
C LEU A 121 16.34 0.32 22.07
N VAL A 122 16.74 0.89 23.20
CA VAL A 122 17.71 1.99 23.29
C VAL A 122 19.14 1.50 23.20
N GLU A 123 19.42 0.31 23.76
CA GLU A 123 20.74 -0.33 23.75
C GLU A 123 21.09 -0.98 22.40
N ALA A 124 20.21 -0.87 21.41
CA ALA A 124 20.40 -1.43 20.08
C ALA A 124 21.50 -0.69 19.29
N ASP A 125 22.11 -1.37 18.35
CA ASP A 125 23.00 -0.72 17.39
C ASP A 125 22.26 0.30 16.50
N ALA A 126 23.00 1.12 15.77
CA ALA A 126 22.43 2.19 14.96
C ALA A 126 21.42 1.69 13.90
N ALA A 127 21.67 0.52 13.29
CA ALA A 127 20.78 -0.06 12.29
C ALA A 127 19.46 -0.53 12.91
N ALA A 128 19.52 -1.22 14.06
CA ALA A 128 18.33 -1.64 14.79
C ALA A 128 17.57 -0.43 15.34
N ALA A 129 18.25 0.60 15.85
CA ALA A 129 17.64 1.85 16.31
C ALA A 129 16.87 2.55 15.19
N GLN A 130 17.45 2.64 13.98
CA GLN A 130 16.78 3.18 12.80
C GLN A 130 15.53 2.36 12.46
N SER A 131 15.63 1.02 12.46
CA SER A 131 14.51 0.13 12.19
C SER A 131 13.38 0.30 13.22
N PHE A 132 13.70 0.35 14.50
CA PHE A 132 12.69 0.54 15.55
C PHE A 132 11.97 1.88 15.43
N ALA A 133 12.70 2.98 15.20
CA ALA A 133 12.09 4.29 14.96
C ALA A 133 11.15 4.27 13.75
N HIS A 134 11.59 3.65 12.64
CA HIS A 134 10.76 3.44 11.45
C HIS A 134 9.46 2.72 11.81
N MET A 135 9.56 1.54 12.46
CA MET A 135 8.38 0.72 12.78
C MET A 135 7.41 1.42 13.73
N MET A 136 7.92 2.19 14.69
CA MET A 136 7.09 2.95 15.62
C MET A 136 6.31 4.05 14.91
N VAL A 137 6.97 4.86 14.09
CA VAL A 137 6.34 5.98 13.38
C VAL A 137 5.38 5.48 12.30
N GLU A 138 5.81 4.51 11.48
CA GLU A 138 4.95 3.88 10.48
C GLU A 138 3.69 3.29 11.12
N GLY A 139 3.86 2.50 12.19
CA GLY A 139 2.73 1.88 12.89
C GLY A 139 1.75 2.91 13.42
N PHE A 140 2.25 3.96 14.08
CA PHE A 140 1.40 5.03 14.61
C PHE A 140 0.60 5.73 13.51
N LEU A 141 1.25 6.18 12.45
CA LEU A 141 0.59 6.90 11.35
C LEU A 141 -0.40 6.01 10.59
N LEU A 142 -0.05 4.74 10.33
CA LEU A 142 -0.97 3.80 9.71
C LEU A 142 -2.21 3.52 10.57
N GLY A 143 -2.04 3.42 11.90
CA GLY A 143 -3.13 3.25 12.84
C GLY A 143 -4.00 4.49 13.00
N ALA A 144 -3.43 5.68 12.79
CA ALA A 144 -4.12 6.97 12.84
C ALA A 144 -4.95 7.28 11.59
N TYR A 145 -4.84 6.46 10.54
CA TYR A 145 -5.57 6.67 9.29
C TYR A 145 -7.09 6.68 9.50
N GLN A 146 -7.75 7.66 8.89
CA GLN A 146 -9.21 7.82 8.90
C GLN A 146 -9.70 8.00 7.46
N ARG A 147 -10.54 7.06 7.00
CA ARG A 147 -11.14 7.13 5.67
C ARG A 147 -11.97 8.41 5.49
N VAL A 148 -11.95 8.99 4.30
CA VAL A 148 -12.84 10.10 3.92
C VAL A 148 -14.30 9.68 4.09
N THR A 149 -15.10 10.57 4.65
CA THR A 149 -16.56 10.39 4.77
C THR A 149 -17.30 11.55 4.08
N TYR A 150 -18.35 11.22 3.37
CA TYR A 150 -19.22 12.16 2.66
C TYR A 150 -20.53 12.45 3.42
N LYS A 151 -20.62 12.03 4.69
CA LYS A 151 -21.78 12.34 5.55
C LYS A 151 -21.85 13.84 5.82
N LYS A 152 -23.05 14.41 5.70
CA LYS A 152 -23.30 15.86 5.90
C LYS A 152 -22.85 16.34 7.29
N ASP A 153 -23.16 15.55 8.32
CA ASP A 153 -22.91 15.90 9.72
C ASP A 153 -21.68 15.17 10.30
N ALA A 154 -20.72 14.78 9.43
CA ALA A 154 -19.49 14.16 9.89
C ALA A 154 -18.65 15.13 10.72
N LYS A 155 -18.17 14.65 11.88
CA LYS A 155 -17.15 15.39 12.62
C LYS A 155 -15.86 15.45 11.77
N PRO A 156 -15.08 16.56 11.87
CA PRO A 156 -13.78 16.62 11.22
C PRO A 156 -12.89 15.44 11.63
N ALA A 157 -12.11 14.92 10.69
CA ALA A 157 -11.11 13.92 11.00
C ALA A 157 -10.20 14.44 12.11
N HIS A 158 -9.81 13.55 13.01
CA HIS A 158 -8.86 13.89 14.07
C HIS A 158 -7.47 14.09 13.44
N THR A 159 -6.73 15.08 13.94
CA THR A 159 -5.36 15.37 13.53
C THR A 159 -4.42 15.35 14.74
N PHE A 160 -3.20 14.94 14.52
CA PHE A 160 -2.16 14.97 15.56
C PHE A 160 -1.27 16.20 15.35
N ALA A 161 -0.94 16.87 16.45
CA ALA A 161 0.03 17.96 16.45
C ALA A 161 1.46 17.41 16.58
N SER A 162 1.64 16.41 17.44
CA SER A 162 2.97 15.82 17.64
C SER A 162 2.93 14.35 18.06
N LEU A 163 4.00 13.63 17.68
CA LEU A 163 4.40 12.34 18.20
C LEU A 163 5.85 12.43 18.66
N ASN A 164 6.08 12.36 19.97
CA ASN A 164 7.42 12.46 20.55
C ASN A 164 7.84 11.12 21.13
N LEU A 165 9.02 10.62 20.73
CA LEU A 165 9.63 9.38 21.23
C LEU A 165 10.66 9.75 22.30
N TYR A 166 10.50 9.23 23.52
CA TYR A 166 11.37 9.53 24.66
C TYR A 166 12.12 8.29 25.13
N ALA A 167 13.45 8.43 25.32
CA ALA A 167 14.29 7.43 25.96
C ALA A 167 15.41 8.09 26.79
N ALA A 168 16.08 7.33 27.66
CA ALA A 168 17.18 7.85 28.50
C ALA A 168 18.33 8.36 27.64
N GLU A 169 18.74 7.61 26.64
CA GLU A 169 19.74 7.99 25.64
C GLU A 169 19.24 7.53 24.26
N LEU A 170 19.40 8.37 23.23
CA LEU A 170 19.02 8.05 21.86
C LEU A 170 20.20 8.32 20.93
N ALA A 171 20.51 7.39 20.05
CA ALA A 171 21.39 7.59 18.90
C ALA A 171 20.65 8.49 17.89
N THR A 172 20.64 9.80 18.12
CA THR A 172 19.74 10.79 17.51
C THR A 172 19.71 10.75 16.00
N GLU A 173 20.85 10.53 15.33
CA GLU A 173 20.92 10.43 13.87
C GLU A 173 20.17 9.20 13.33
N ALA A 174 20.42 8.01 13.88
CA ALA A 174 19.74 6.78 13.48
C ALA A 174 18.23 6.85 13.73
N TRP A 175 17.82 7.41 14.87
CA TRP A 175 16.41 7.62 15.18
C TRP A 175 15.76 8.59 14.21
N ASN A 176 16.40 9.71 13.86
CA ASN A 176 15.87 10.68 12.90
C ASN A 176 15.71 10.10 11.49
N GLU A 177 16.67 9.31 11.01
CA GLU A 177 16.54 8.62 9.72
C GLU A 177 15.42 7.57 9.75
N GLY A 178 15.27 6.83 10.84
CA GLY A 178 14.15 5.91 11.04
C GLY A 178 12.79 6.62 11.06
N ILE A 179 12.67 7.75 11.76
CA ILE A 179 11.47 8.59 11.76
C ILE A 179 11.11 9.03 10.34
N LYS A 180 12.08 9.57 9.60
CA LYS A 180 11.89 10.04 8.22
C LYS A 180 11.41 8.91 7.30
N THR A 181 12.04 7.73 7.39
CA THR A 181 11.67 6.56 6.61
C THR A 181 10.27 6.08 6.97
N GLY A 182 9.98 5.91 8.27
CA GLY A 182 8.65 5.48 8.74
C GLY A 182 7.54 6.44 8.33
N GLN A 183 7.79 7.75 8.38
CA GLN A 183 6.85 8.75 7.91
C GLN A 183 6.62 8.65 6.40
N ALA A 184 7.67 8.47 5.61
CA ALA A 184 7.56 8.35 4.16
C ALA A 184 6.72 7.11 3.76
N TYR A 185 6.97 5.96 4.39
CA TYR A 185 6.23 4.71 4.14
C TYR A 185 4.75 4.83 4.53
N ALA A 186 4.47 5.42 5.70
CA ALA A 186 3.10 5.64 6.13
C ALA A 186 2.33 6.58 5.20
N LEU A 187 2.96 7.68 4.78
CA LEU A 187 2.35 8.66 3.87
C LEU A 187 2.06 8.07 2.48
N GLY A 188 3.00 7.31 1.91
CA GLY A 188 2.77 6.61 0.64
C GLY A 188 1.63 5.59 0.75
N THR A 189 1.60 4.81 1.83
CA THR A 189 0.55 3.82 2.07
C THR A 189 -0.81 4.48 2.28
N THR A 190 -0.90 5.56 3.05
CA THR A 190 -2.17 6.26 3.29
C THR A 190 -2.66 7.01 2.05
N TYR A 191 -1.77 7.50 1.20
CA TYR A 191 -2.13 8.05 -0.11
C TYR A 191 -2.78 6.99 -1.00
N ALA A 192 -2.21 5.78 -1.06
CA ALA A 192 -2.82 4.66 -1.78
C ALA A 192 -4.19 4.26 -1.20
N ARG A 193 -4.35 4.28 0.14
CA ARG A 193 -5.64 4.05 0.80
C ARG A 193 -6.68 5.08 0.42
N ASP A 194 -6.31 6.37 0.41
CA ASP A 194 -7.23 7.44 0.04
C ASP A 194 -7.73 7.27 -1.39
N LEU A 195 -6.84 6.99 -2.37
CA LEU A 195 -7.22 6.72 -3.75
C LEU A 195 -8.16 5.50 -3.88
N THR A 196 -7.80 4.37 -3.27
CA THR A 196 -8.58 3.12 -3.35
C THR A 196 -9.97 3.24 -2.71
N ASN A 197 -10.16 4.18 -1.79
CA ASN A 197 -11.42 4.39 -1.09
C ASN A 197 -12.33 5.43 -1.76
N LEU A 198 -11.89 6.09 -2.84
CA LEU A 198 -12.72 7.09 -3.53
C LEU A 198 -13.90 6.43 -4.24
N PRO A 199 -15.09 7.05 -4.21
CA PRO A 199 -16.22 6.57 -5.01
C PRO A 199 -15.94 6.63 -6.50
N GLY A 200 -16.50 5.70 -7.30
CA GLY A 200 -16.28 5.63 -8.74
C GLY A 200 -16.74 6.87 -9.52
N ASN A 201 -17.68 7.66 -8.99
CA ASN A 201 -18.06 8.93 -9.60
C ASN A 201 -17.12 10.10 -9.24
N VAL A 202 -16.10 9.85 -8.42
CA VAL A 202 -15.05 10.82 -8.04
C VAL A 202 -13.73 10.43 -8.69
N LEU A 203 -13.36 9.15 -8.60
CA LEU A 203 -12.14 8.65 -9.18
C LEU A 203 -12.43 7.97 -10.53
N VAL A 204 -12.22 8.72 -11.60
CA VAL A 204 -12.25 8.25 -12.99
C VAL A 204 -10.84 8.33 -13.58
N PRO A 205 -10.55 7.78 -14.78
CA PRO A 205 -9.18 7.79 -15.32
C PRO A 205 -8.52 9.18 -15.39
N SER A 206 -9.28 10.22 -15.72
CA SER A 206 -8.75 11.60 -15.73
C SER A 206 -8.41 12.11 -14.34
N THR A 207 -9.24 11.85 -13.33
CA THR A 207 -8.96 12.27 -11.95
C THR A 207 -7.77 11.50 -11.37
N LEU A 208 -7.61 10.21 -11.71
CA LEU A 208 -6.42 9.46 -11.32
C LEU A 208 -5.14 10.05 -11.94
N ALA A 209 -5.23 10.46 -13.21
CA ALA A 209 -4.14 11.16 -13.90
C ALA A 209 -3.80 12.50 -13.23
N GLU A 210 -4.82 13.31 -12.87
CA GLU A 210 -4.63 14.56 -12.12
C GLU A 210 -3.90 14.32 -10.79
N GLN A 211 -4.30 13.30 -10.02
CA GLN A 211 -3.65 12.95 -8.76
C GLN A 211 -2.18 12.51 -8.96
N ALA A 212 -1.88 11.83 -10.05
CA ALA A 212 -0.51 11.45 -10.39
C ALA A 212 0.34 12.68 -10.78
N LEU A 213 -0.22 13.64 -11.52
CA LEU A 213 0.46 14.89 -11.88
C LEU A 213 0.70 15.78 -10.66
N GLU A 214 -0.28 15.90 -9.75
CA GLU A 214 -0.11 16.61 -8.47
C GLU A 214 1.02 16.00 -7.63
N LEU A 215 1.09 14.65 -7.57
CA LEU A 215 2.17 13.95 -6.90
C LEU A 215 3.53 14.25 -7.55
N ALA A 216 3.57 14.25 -8.87
CA ALA A 216 4.79 14.54 -9.63
C ALA A 216 5.28 15.98 -9.38
N GLU A 217 4.38 16.96 -9.40
CA GLU A 217 4.69 18.35 -9.09
C GLU A 217 5.22 18.49 -7.66
N GLN A 218 4.56 17.85 -6.68
CA GLN A 218 4.97 17.91 -5.27
C GLN A 218 6.41 17.45 -5.06
N PHE A 219 6.87 16.45 -5.80
CA PHE A 219 8.21 15.86 -5.64
C PHE A 219 9.20 16.19 -6.76
N GLY A 220 8.80 17.01 -7.72
CA GLY A 220 9.64 17.37 -8.86
C GLY A 220 10.00 16.15 -9.71
N LEU A 221 9.02 15.26 -9.96
CA LEU A 221 9.16 14.12 -10.85
C LEU A 221 8.81 14.53 -12.28
N GLU A 222 9.46 13.91 -13.27
CA GLU A 222 9.00 14.02 -14.65
C GLU A 222 7.71 13.19 -14.82
N ALA A 223 6.68 13.76 -15.44
CA ALA A 223 5.42 13.08 -15.67
C ALA A 223 4.79 13.45 -17.01
N HIS A 224 4.12 12.47 -17.63
CA HIS A 224 3.25 12.72 -18.76
C HIS A 224 2.07 11.76 -18.76
N VAL A 225 0.98 12.18 -19.42
CA VAL A 225 -0.25 11.40 -19.53
C VAL A 225 -0.65 11.35 -21.01
N LEU A 226 -0.80 10.14 -21.54
CA LEU A 226 -1.37 9.96 -22.87
C LEU A 226 -2.90 9.98 -22.77
N ASP A 227 -3.52 10.80 -23.59
CA ASP A 227 -4.97 10.81 -23.78
C ASP A 227 -5.43 9.67 -24.72
N GLU A 228 -6.73 9.52 -24.89
CA GLU A 228 -7.32 8.47 -25.72
C GLU A 228 -6.76 8.47 -27.16
N LYS A 229 -6.61 9.66 -27.76
CA LYS A 229 -6.09 9.80 -29.13
C LYS A 229 -4.63 9.36 -29.22
N GLN A 230 -3.79 9.75 -28.28
CA GLN A 230 -2.39 9.36 -28.24
C GLN A 230 -2.22 7.85 -27.97
N ILE A 231 -3.11 7.26 -27.15
CA ILE A 231 -3.19 5.82 -26.90
C ILE A 231 -3.55 5.08 -28.19
N GLU A 232 -4.52 5.61 -28.97
CA GLU A 232 -4.91 5.07 -30.28
C GLU A 232 -3.77 5.17 -31.29
N GLU A 233 -3.13 6.34 -31.40
CA GLU A 233 -2.00 6.57 -32.32
C GLU A 233 -0.82 5.63 -32.03
N LYS A 234 -0.61 5.25 -30.77
CA LYS A 234 0.40 4.25 -30.36
C LYS A 234 -0.06 2.80 -30.61
N GLY A 235 -1.32 2.55 -30.86
CA GLY A 235 -1.84 1.19 -31.06
C GLY A 235 -1.97 0.38 -29.78
N MET A 236 -2.25 1.00 -28.64
CA MET A 236 -2.46 0.34 -27.35
C MET A 236 -3.86 -0.29 -27.28
N GLY A 237 -4.07 -1.36 -28.03
CA GLY A 237 -5.40 -1.95 -28.25
C GLY A 237 -5.97 -2.66 -27.00
N GLY A 238 -5.15 -3.04 -26.03
CA GLY A 238 -5.60 -3.55 -24.74
C GLY A 238 -6.32 -2.47 -23.92
N LEU A 239 -5.66 -1.34 -23.74
CA LEU A 239 -6.19 -0.21 -22.98
C LEU A 239 -7.41 0.43 -23.66
N LEU A 240 -7.33 0.68 -24.97
CA LEU A 240 -8.44 1.20 -25.77
C LEU A 240 -9.65 0.27 -25.73
N GLY A 241 -9.43 -1.03 -25.95
CA GLY A 241 -10.50 -2.03 -25.98
C GLY A 241 -11.30 -2.05 -24.67
N VAL A 242 -10.61 -2.02 -23.55
CA VAL A 242 -11.25 -2.01 -22.22
C VAL A 242 -11.99 -0.69 -21.97
N GLY A 243 -11.36 0.45 -22.25
CA GLY A 243 -11.93 1.78 -21.99
C GLY A 243 -13.08 2.18 -22.92
N LYS A 244 -13.24 1.49 -24.05
CA LYS A 244 -14.16 1.88 -25.13
C LYS A 244 -15.63 1.95 -24.74
N GLY A 245 -16.03 1.19 -23.72
CA GLY A 245 -17.42 1.17 -23.23
C GLY A 245 -17.76 2.30 -22.27
N SER A 246 -16.78 3.05 -21.78
CA SER A 246 -17.01 4.15 -20.82
C SER A 246 -17.18 5.51 -21.51
N VAL A 247 -17.90 6.41 -20.84
CA VAL A 247 -17.91 7.85 -21.16
C VAL A 247 -16.68 8.59 -20.62
N ASN A 248 -15.90 7.93 -19.74
CA ASN A 248 -14.65 8.42 -19.19
C ASN A 248 -13.48 7.80 -19.99
N PRO A 249 -12.82 8.54 -20.88
CA PRO A 249 -11.79 7.99 -21.75
C PRO A 249 -10.59 7.45 -20.97
N PRO A 250 -9.91 6.40 -21.48
CA PRO A 250 -8.74 5.83 -20.83
C PRO A 250 -7.57 6.83 -20.78
N ARG A 251 -6.64 6.56 -19.88
CA ARG A 251 -5.38 7.31 -19.72
C ARG A 251 -4.21 6.34 -19.53
N MET A 252 -3.07 6.64 -20.17
CA MET A 252 -1.81 6.02 -19.84
C MET A 252 -0.96 7.05 -19.08
N ILE A 253 -0.70 6.79 -17.81
CA ILE A 253 -0.07 7.74 -16.89
C ILE A 253 1.36 7.28 -16.62
N VAL A 254 2.32 8.19 -16.73
CA VAL A 254 3.74 7.91 -16.54
C VAL A 254 4.33 8.91 -15.56
N LEU A 255 5.06 8.39 -14.55
CA LEU A 255 5.93 9.17 -13.67
C LEU A 255 7.35 8.60 -13.75
N LYS A 256 8.35 9.49 -13.82
CA LYS A 256 9.74 9.11 -13.88
C LYS A 256 10.52 9.77 -12.75
N TYR A 257 11.29 8.97 -12.03
CA TYR A 257 12.26 9.40 -11.05
C TYR A 257 13.65 8.95 -11.48
N GLN A 258 14.57 9.91 -11.69
CA GLN A 258 15.95 9.65 -11.98
C GLN A 258 16.78 10.03 -10.75
N GLY A 259 17.31 9.03 -10.04
CA GLY A 259 18.10 9.20 -8.82
C GLY A 259 19.59 9.00 -9.05
N THR A 260 20.01 8.63 -10.27
CA THR A 260 21.42 8.47 -10.68
C THR A 260 21.73 9.35 -11.90
N ASP A 261 23.00 9.54 -12.20
CA ASP A 261 23.43 10.37 -13.34
C ASP A 261 22.99 9.80 -14.69
N GLU A 262 22.95 8.46 -14.80
CA GLU A 262 22.58 7.73 -16.01
C GLU A 262 21.20 7.09 -15.85
N TRP A 263 20.42 7.02 -16.95
CA TRP A 263 19.14 6.31 -17.01
C TRP A 263 19.36 4.82 -17.30
N THR A 264 19.93 4.11 -16.32
CA THR A 264 20.24 2.68 -16.38
C THR A 264 19.72 1.97 -15.12
N ASP A 265 19.66 0.65 -15.12
CA ASP A 265 19.15 -0.18 -14.00
C ASP A 265 17.77 0.28 -13.48
N VAL A 266 16.86 0.53 -14.42
CA VAL A 266 15.58 1.17 -14.14
C VAL A 266 14.54 0.16 -13.65
N TYR A 267 14.00 0.41 -12.48
CA TYR A 267 12.81 -0.30 -12.00
C TYR A 267 11.56 0.20 -12.73
N GLY A 268 10.93 -0.65 -13.53
CA GLY A 268 9.60 -0.41 -14.07
C GLY A 268 8.53 -0.92 -13.10
N ILE A 269 7.73 -0.01 -12.56
CA ILE A 269 6.59 -0.38 -11.73
C ILE A 269 5.29 -0.09 -12.47
N VAL A 270 4.46 -1.14 -12.66
CA VAL A 270 3.28 -1.07 -13.52
C VAL A 270 2.02 -1.35 -12.70
N GLY A 271 1.02 -0.47 -12.76
CA GLY A 271 -0.21 -0.57 -11.97
C GLY A 271 -1.46 -0.77 -12.81
N LYS A 272 -2.30 -1.77 -12.47
CA LYS A 272 -3.67 -1.85 -12.96
C LYS A 272 -4.46 -0.66 -12.42
N GLY A 273 -5.03 0.16 -13.33
CA GLY A 273 -5.75 1.37 -13.00
C GLY A 273 -7.22 1.35 -13.42
N ILE A 274 -7.93 0.23 -13.22
CA ILE A 274 -9.36 0.15 -13.53
C ILE A 274 -10.15 0.87 -12.43
N THR A 275 -10.59 2.09 -12.71
CA THR A 275 -11.23 2.96 -11.71
C THR A 275 -12.63 2.49 -11.31
N PHE A 276 -13.31 1.74 -12.18
CA PHE A 276 -14.49 0.95 -11.86
C PHE A 276 -14.62 -0.24 -12.83
N ASP A 277 -14.95 -1.41 -12.30
CA ASP A 277 -15.06 -2.64 -13.09
C ASP A 277 -16.45 -3.28 -12.96
N THR A 278 -17.25 -3.18 -14.01
CA THR A 278 -18.52 -3.90 -14.13
C THR A 278 -18.39 -5.29 -14.73
N GLY A 279 -17.21 -5.66 -15.25
CA GLY A 279 -16.99 -6.82 -16.09
C GLY A 279 -17.23 -6.54 -17.59
N GLY A 280 -17.71 -5.36 -17.94
CA GLY A 280 -18.08 -5.03 -19.31
C GLY A 280 -19.29 -5.85 -19.78
N ILE A 281 -19.24 -6.40 -21.03
CA ILE A 281 -20.31 -7.26 -21.57
C ILE A 281 -20.41 -8.58 -20.77
N SER A 282 -19.30 -9.12 -20.27
CA SER A 282 -19.30 -10.24 -19.33
C SER A 282 -19.63 -9.76 -17.90
N LEU A 283 -20.84 -9.20 -17.75
CA LEU A 283 -21.30 -8.44 -16.61
C LEU A 283 -21.19 -9.21 -15.28
N LYS A 284 -20.56 -8.61 -14.28
CA LYS A 284 -20.50 -9.13 -12.90
C LYS A 284 -21.90 -9.21 -12.29
N ARG A 285 -22.06 -10.05 -11.26
CA ARG A 285 -23.25 -10.04 -10.42
C ARG A 285 -23.31 -8.74 -9.61
N ALA A 286 -24.54 -8.27 -9.30
CA ALA A 286 -24.73 -7.03 -8.54
C ALA A 286 -24.14 -7.08 -7.11
N ALA A 287 -24.10 -8.26 -6.48
CA ALA A 287 -23.53 -8.44 -5.15
C ALA A 287 -22.04 -8.07 -5.13
N ASN A 288 -21.67 -7.12 -4.25
CA ASN A 288 -20.32 -6.58 -4.06
C ASN A 288 -19.74 -5.83 -5.28
N MET A 289 -20.58 -5.46 -6.26
CA MET A 289 -20.11 -4.66 -7.39
C MET A 289 -19.66 -3.25 -6.96
N ASP A 290 -20.23 -2.72 -5.88
CA ASP A 290 -19.84 -1.44 -5.25
C ASP A 290 -18.40 -1.46 -4.71
N GLU A 291 -17.85 -2.63 -4.38
CA GLU A 291 -16.44 -2.77 -3.98
C GLU A 291 -15.47 -2.65 -5.18
N MET A 292 -15.95 -2.72 -6.43
CA MET A 292 -15.13 -2.60 -7.64
C MET A 292 -14.53 -1.21 -7.86
N ILE A 293 -14.79 -0.25 -7.00
CA ILE A 293 -14.01 0.98 -6.87
C ILE A 293 -12.56 0.69 -6.51
N CYS A 294 -12.27 -0.47 -5.90
CA CYS A 294 -10.93 -0.87 -5.51
C CYS A 294 -10.07 -1.45 -6.66
N ASP A 295 -10.63 -1.61 -7.85
CA ASP A 295 -9.98 -2.29 -8.97
C ASP A 295 -8.81 -1.51 -9.60
N MET A 296 -8.54 -0.36 -9.07
CA MET A 296 -7.35 0.46 -9.31
C MET A 296 -6.32 0.38 -8.16
N GLY A 297 -6.45 -0.59 -7.25
CA GLY A 297 -5.55 -0.77 -6.11
C GLY A 297 -4.09 -0.97 -6.52
N GLY A 298 -3.84 -1.56 -7.70
CA GLY A 298 -2.50 -1.66 -8.28
C GLY A 298 -1.92 -0.29 -8.63
N ALA A 299 -2.68 0.57 -9.31
CA ALA A 299 -2.28 1.95 -9.58
C ALA A 299 -2.03 2.75 -8.30
N ALA A 300 -2.90 2.58 -7.30
CA ALA A 300 -2.74 3.23 -5.99
C ALA A 300 -1.45 2.79 -5.30
N ALA A 301 -1.10 1.50 -5.35
CA ALA A 301 0.15 0.98 -4.80
C ALA A 301 1.37 1.60 -5.49
N MET A 302 1.35 1.74 -6.83
CA MET A 302 2.44 2.36 -7.59
C MET A 302 2.60 3.85 -7.28
N LEU A 303 1.50 4.60 -7.21
CA LEU A 303 1.54 6.02 -6.84
C LEU A 303 1.99 6.21 -5.38
N GLY A 304 1.53 5.35 -4.46
CA GLY A 304 2.02 5.32 -3.09
C GLY A 304 3.52 5.06 -3.01
N THR A 305 4.04 4.12 -3.81
CA THR A 305 5.48 3.84 -3.94
C THR A 305 6.22 5.07 -4.47
N MET A 306 5.72 5.74 -5.52
CA MET A 306 6.34 6.96 -6.04
C MET A 306 6.34 8.10 -5.01
N SER A 307 5.34 8.18 -4.12
CA SER A 307 5.35 9.09 -2.98
C SER A 307 6.50 8.80 -2.00
N VAL A 308 6.77 7.52 -1.70
CA VAL A 308 7.91 7.12 -0.87
C VAL A 308 9.23 7.49 -1.55
N ILE A 309 9.40 7.14 -2.82
CA ILE A 309 10.59 7.44 -3.62
C ILE A 309 10.84 8.96 -3.70
N GLY A 310 9.79 9.74 -3.98
CA GLY A 310 9.86 11.20 -4.04
C GLY A 310 10.31 11.85 -2.72
N ARG A 311 9.96 11.25 -1.56
CA ARG A 311 10.35 11.73 -0.23
C ARG A 311 11.77 11.34 0.17
N LEU A 312 12.15 10.09 -0.12
CA LEU A 312 13.45 9.53 0.33
C LEU A 312 14.59 9.78 -0.66
N ARG A 313 14.29 10.05 -1.92
CA ARG A 313 15.28 10.39 -2.96
C ARG A 313 16.44 9.40 -3.09
N PRO A 314 16.17 8.08 -3.27
CA PRO A 314 17.22 7.08 -3.35
C PRO A 314 18.09 7.24 -4.62
N GLN A 315 19.30 6.69 -4.59
CA GLN A 315 20.20 6.56 -5.76
C GLN A 315 19.75 5.40 -6.67
N LYS A 316 18.52 5.48 -7.16
CA LYS A 316 17.86 4.48 -8.02
C LYS A 316 17.07 5.18 -9.12
N ASN A 317 16.81 4.50 -10.22
CA ASN A 317 15.95 4.99 -11.30
C ASN A 317 14.64 4.21 -11.31
N VAL A 318 13.53 4.93 -11.40
CA VAL A 318 12.19 4.33 -11.36
C VAL A 318 11.30 4.93 -12.44
N ILE A 319 10.66 4.08 -13.22
CA ILE A 319 9.57 4.44 -14.14
C ILE A 319 8.27 3.80 -13.65
N CYS A 320 7.27 4.62 -13.38
CA CYS A 320 5.94 4.18 -13.00
C CYS A 320 5.00 4.34 -14.18
N VAL A 321 4.29 3.27 -14.55
CA VAL A 321 3.32 3.27 -15.63
C VAL A 321 1.97 2.77 -15.12
N ILE A 322 0.91 3.53 -15.35
CA ILE A 322 -0.44 3.18 -14.94
C ILE A 322 -1.35 3.19 -16.15
N ALA A 323 -1.90 2.03 -16.49
CA ALA A 323 -2.91 1.88 -17.53
C ALA A 323 -4.30 2.00 -16.90
N SER A 324 -4.94 3.17 -17.08
CA SER A 324 -6.20 3.52 -16.42
C SER A 324 -7.38 3.54 -17.38
N ALA A 325 -8.45 2.83 -17.02
CA ALA A 325 -9.72 2.77 -17.75
C ALA A 325 -10.89 2.50 -16.79
N GLU A 326 -12.12 2.62 -17.30
CA GLU A 326 -13.32 2.03 -16.71
C GLU A 326 -13.83 0.90 -17.62
N ASN A 327 -14.14 -0.25 -17.04
CA ASN A 327 -14.71 -1.39 -17.76
C ASN A 327 -16.25 -1.38 -17.67
N MET A 328 -16.92 -0.84 -18.69
CA MET A 328 -18.36 -0.58 -18.70
C MET A 328 -19.07 -1.29 -19.85
N PRO A 329 -20.31 -1.79 -19.64
CA PRO A 329 -21.13 -2.32 -20.72
C PRO A 329 -21.73 -1.18 -21.56
N ALA A 330 -21.54 -1.23 -22.88
CA ALA A 330 -22.12 -0.27 -23.81
C ALA A 330 -22.26 -0.87 -25.22
N GLY A 331 -22.94 -0.18 -26.12
CA GLY A 331 -23.11 -0.65 -27.50
C GLY A 331 -21.82 -0.72 -28.32
N ASN A 332 -20.79 0.01 -27.92
CA ASN A 332 -19.45 0.02 -28.51
C ASN A 332 -18.40 -0.72 -27.68
N ALA A 333 -18.77 -1.34 -26.55
CA ALA A 333 -17.85 -2.04 -25.68
C ALA A 333 -17.21 -3.27 -26.33
N LEU A 334 -16.05 -3.65 -25.80
CA LEU A 334 -15.36 -4.90 -26.12
C LEU A 334 -16.27 -6.11 -25.84
N LYS A 335 -16.26 -7.10 -26.73
CA LYS A 335 -17.15 -8.26 -26.66
C LYS A 335 -16.36 -9.56 -26.59
N PRO A 336 -16.86 -10.59 -25.91
CA PRO A 336 -16.33 -11.94 -26.06
C PRO A 336 -16.35 -12.37 -27.53
N GLY A 337 -15.21 -12.89 -28.03
CA GLY A 337 -14.99 -13.24 -29.43
C GLY A 337 -14.25 -12.13 -30.23
N ASP A 338 -14.08 -10.94 -29.69
CA ASP A 338 -13.24 -9.92 -30.36
C ASP A 338 -11.76 -10.33 -30.27
N VAL A 339 -10.99 -9.98 -31.31
CA VAL A 339 -9.53 -10.07 -31.32
C VAL A 339 -8.96 -8.66 -31.33
N ILE A 340 -8.09 -8.36 -30.36
CA ILE A 340 -7.40 -7.07 -30.25
C ILE A 340 -5.91 -7.25 -30.50
N THR A 341 -5.23 -6.16 -30.87
CA THR A 341 -3.77 -6.13 -30.98
C THR A 341 -3.24 -5.25 -29.85
N SER A 342 -2.41 -5.81 -28.98
CA SER A 342 -1.75 -5.07 -27.91
C SER A 342 -0.62 -4.18 -28.44
N TYR A 343 -0.12 -3.27 -27.61
CA TYR A 343 1.00 -2.39 -27.96
C TYR A 343 2.26 -3.14 -28.38
N SER A 344 2.47 -4.36 -27.91
CA SER A 344 3.58 -5.22 -28.33
C SER A 344 3.43 -5.80 -29.73
N GLY A 345 2.30 -5.60 -30.39
CA GLY A 345 1.94 -6.23 -31.66
C GLY A 345 1.33 -7.63 -31.53
N ARG A 346 1.33 -8.23 -30.35
CA ARG A 346 0.68 -9.54 -30.11
C ARG A 346 -0.83 -9.40 -30.18
N THR A 347 -1.47 -10.35 -30.84
CA THR A 347 -2.92 -10.45 -30.93
C THR A 347 -3.49 -11.23 -29.73
N ILE A 348 -4.64 -10.81 -29.23
CA ILE A 348 -5.29 -11.39 -28.06
C ILE A 348 -6.76 -11.68 -28.37
N GLU A 349 -7.15 -12.95 -28.26
CA GLU A 349 -8.54 -13.35 -28.29
C GLU A 349 -9.20 -13.04 -26.96
N VAL A 350 -10.23 -12.21 -26.96
CA VAL A 350 -10.99 -11.85 -25.77
C VAL A 350 -12.13 -12.82 -25.57
N LEU A 351 -11.99 -13.72 -24.64
CA LEU A 351 -13.04 -14.71 -24.28
C LEU A 351 -13.92 -14.26 -23.14
N ASN A 352 -13.41 -13.34 -22.30
CA ASN A 352 -14.12 -12.78 -21.14
C ASN A 352 -13.71 -11.32 -20.95
N THR A 353 -14.66 -10.41 -21.03
CA THR A 353 -14.39 -8.97 -20.84
C THR A 353 -14.20 -8.57 -19.36
N ASP A 354 -14.49 -9.47 -18.40
CA ASP A 354 -14.16 -9.35 -16.96
C ASP A 354 -12.72 -9.84 -16.64
N ALA A 355 -11.94 -10.11 -17.66
CA ALA A 355 -10.50 -10.35 -17.61
C ALA A 355 -9.76 -9.20 -18.34
N GLU A 356 -10.13 -7.98 -18.04
CA GLU A 356 -9.71 -6.71 -18.64
C GLU A 356 -8.37 -6.20 -18.06
N GLY A 357 -8.15 -6.45 -16.77
CA GLY A 357 -6.95 -5.95 -16.06
C GLY A 357 -5.65 -6.41 -16.72
N ARG A 358 -5.58 -7.66 -17.16
CA ARG A 358 -4.42 -8.18 -17.88
C ARG A 358 -4.25 -7.59 -19.26
N LEU A 359 -5.35 -7.13 -19.91
CA LEU A 359 -5.29 -6.46 -21.23
C LEU A 359 -4.68 -5.07 -21.11
N VAL A 360 -5.08 -4.28 -20.11
CA VAL A 360 -4.49 -2.96 -19.89
C VAL A 360 -3.04 -3.07 -19.41
N LEU A 361 -2.70 -4.09 -18.58
CA LEU A 361 -1.34 -4.35 -18.16
C LEU A 361 -0.43 -4.77 -19.32
N ALA A 362 -0.93 -5.50 -20.33
CA ALA A 362 -0.15 -5.86 -21.52
C ALA A 362 0.45 -4.61 -22.21
N ASP A 363 -0.35 -3.57 -22.37
CA ASP A 363 0.11 -2.30 -22.95
C ASP A 363 1.00 -1.53 -21.98
N GLY A 364 0.67 -1.49 -20.67
CA GLY A 364 1.46 -0.83 -19.64
C GLY A 364 2.87 -1.43 -19.46
N MET A 365 2.98 -2.76 -19.45
CA MET A 365 4.25 -3.49 -19.37
C MET A 365 5.14 -3.21 -20.58
N THR A 366 4.54 -3.27 -21.78
CA THR A 366 5.24 -2.98 -23.03
C THR A 366 5.74 -1.52 -23.05
N TYR A 367 4.90 -0.58 -22.59
CA TYR A 367 5.27 0.83 -22.55
C TYR A 367 6.38 1.12 -21.52
N ALA A 368 6.35 0.47 -20.35
CA ALA A 368 7.41 0.60 -19.36
C ALA A 368 8.78 0.17 -19.93
N LYS A 369 8.83 -0.90 -20.73
CA LYS A 369 10.04 -1.35 -21.43
C LYS A 369 10.54 -0.32 -22.45
N GLU A 370 9.65 0.24 -23.26
CA GLU A 370 10.00 1.31 -24.22
C GLU A 370 10.62 2.51 -23.51
N LEU A 371 10.16 2.81 -22.28
CA LEU A 371 10.67 3.91 -21.45
C LEU A 371 11.97 3.56 -20.71
N GLY A 372 12.54 2.36 -20.94
CA GLY A 372 13.84 1.96 -20.46
C GLY A 372 13.86 1.10 -19.19
N ALA A 373 12.73 0.55 -18.78
CA ALA A 373 12.71 -0.40 -17.65
C ALA A 373 13.60 -1.62 -17.96
N SER A 374 14.47 -1.99 -17.02
CA SER A 374 15.37 -3.15 -17.09
C SER A 374 14.90 -4.32 -16.22
N LYS A 375 13.98 -4.08 -15.32
CA LYS A 375 13.26 -5.07 -14.51
C LYS A 375 11.87 -4.53 -14.20
N LEU A 376 10.89 -5.41 -13.97
CA LEU A 376 9.49 -5.04 -13.87
C LEU A 376 8.85 -5.60 -12.59
N ILE A 377 8.06 -4.77 -11.92
CA ILE A 377 7.13 -5.20 -10.87
C ILE A 377 5.75 -4.68 -11.26
N ASP A 378 4.78 -5.55 -11.44
CA ASP A 378 3.40 -5.11 -11.63
C ASP A 378 2.51 -5.52 -10.45
N ALA A 379 1.50 -4.70 -10.15
CA ALA A 379 0.49 -5.01 -9.15
C ALA A 379 -0.92 -4.78 -9.69
N ALA A 380 -1.79 -5.73 -9.41
CA ALA A 380 -3.16 -5.70 -9.87
C ALA A 380 -4.12 -6.42 -8.91
N THR A 381 -5.30 -5.87 -8.74
CA THR A 381 -6.48 -6.58 -8.28
C THR A 381 -6.98 -7.46 -9.41
N LEU A 382 -6.23 -8.57 -9.68
CA LEU A 382 -6.34 -9.23 -10.96
C LEU A 382 -7.36 -10.37 -10.98
N THR A 383 -7.38 -11.19 -9.91
CA THR A 383 -8.22 -12.39 -9.94
C THR A 383 -8.99 -12.64 -8.64
N GLY A 384 -10.26 -13.00 -8.76
CA GLY A 384 -10.99 -13.58 -7.62
C GLY A 384 -10.38 -14.91 -7.15
N ALA A 385 -9.65 -15.60 -8.03
CA ALA A 385 -9.02 -16.88 -7.74
C ALA A 385 -7.94 -16.78 -6.64
N VAL A 386 -7.19 -15.68 -6.56
CA VAL A 386 -6.20 -15.48 -5.49
C VAL A 386 -6.86 -15.40 -4.12
N GLY A 387 -8.03 -14.75 -4.03
CA GLY A 387 -8.81 -14.70 -2.79
C GLY A 387 -9.30 -16.08 -2.34
N VAL A 388 -9.64 -16.96 -3.28
CA VAL A 388 -10.01 -18.36 -3.00
C VAL A 388 -8.80 -19.17 -2.52
N ALA A 389 -7.62 -18.97 -3.15
CA ALA A 389 -6.41 -19.74 -2.86
C ALA A 389 -5.69 -19.28 -1.59
N LEU A 390 -5.52 -17.96 -1.40
CA LEU A 390 -4.69 -17.36 -0.35
C LEU A 390 -5.49 -16.49 0.66
N GLY A 391 -6.79 -16.33 0.44
CA GLY A 391 -7.64 -15.49 1.28
C GLY A 391 -7.32 -14.01 1.16
N SER A 392 -7.53 -13.27 2.27
CA SER A 392 -7.29 -11.82 2.33
C SER A 392 -6.00 -11.45 3.08
N ILE A 393 -5.10 -12.41 3.28
CA ILE A 393 -3.92 -12.24 4.15
C ILE A 393 -2.63 -12.18 3.34
N THR A 394 -2.55 -12.97 2.28
CA THR A 394 -1.32 -13.19 1.52
C THR A 394 -1.53 -12.79 0.07
N THR A 395 -0.64 -11.97 -0.47
CA THR A 395 -0.61 -11.60 -1.88
C THR A 395 -0.02 -12.74 -2.71
N GLY A 396 -0.65 -13.06 -3.84
CA GLY A 396 -0.13 -14.03 -4.80
C GLY A 396 0.99 -13.43 -5.64
N VAL A 397 2.06 -14.18 -5.85
CA VAL A 397 3.21 -13.75 -6.68
C VAL A 397 3.43 -14.73 -7.81
N VAL A 398 3.62 -14.22 -9.03
CA VAL A 398 4.10 -14.97 -10.18
C VAL A 398 5.34 -14.27 -10.71
N THR A 399 6.37 -15.02 -11.06
CA THR A 399 7.65 -14.47 -11.52
C THR A 399 8.34 -15.37 -12.54
N ASN A 400 9.25 -14.82 -13.31
CA ASN A 400 10.18 -15.52 -14.19
C ASN A 400 11.62 -15.49 -13.66
N ASP A 401 11.88 -14.83 -12.51
CA ASP A 401 13.22 -14.65 -11.95
C ASP A 401 13.22 -14.87 -10.43
N ASP A 402 13.74 -16.01 -9.99
CA ASP A 402 13.78 -16.40 -8.58
C ASP A 402 14.73 -15.49 -7.75
N ALA A 403 15.82 -14.99 -8.33
CA ALA A 403 16.75 -14.12 -7.62
C ALA A 403 16.12 -12.74 -7.34
N PHE A 404 15.37 -12.21 -8.30
CA PHE A 404 14.63 -10.98 -8.12
C PHE A 404 13.50 -11.17 -7.10
N TYR A 405 12.82 -12.34 -7.14
CA TYR A 405 11.82 -12.68 -6.14
C TYR A 405 12.41 -12.83 -4.73
N ASP A 406 13.57 -13.42 -4.56
CA ASP A 406 14.22 -13.55 -3.25
C ASP A 406 14.50 -12.16 -2.63
N THR A 407 14.95 -11.19 -3.44
CA THR A 407 15.10 -9.80 -3.02
C THR A 407 13.76 -9.20 -2.58
N PHE A 408 12.72 -9.39 -3.38
CA PHE A 408 11.37 -8.91 -3.08
C PHE A 408 10.80 -9.58 -1.80
N LYS A 409 10.99 -10.88 -1.64
CA LYS A 409 10.56 -11.64 -0.46
C LYS A 409 11.25 -11.18 0.82
N ALA A 410 12.54 -10.82 0.75
CA ALA A 410 13.24 -10.24 1.88
C ALA A 410 12.64 -8.87 2.27
N ALA A 411 12.32 -8.02 1.30
CA ALA A 411 11.62 -6.77 1.51
C ALA A 411 10.23 -6.98 2.14
N ALA A 412 9.45 -7.95 1.63
CA ALA A 412 8.14 -8.32 2.17
C ALA A 412 8.21 -8.80 3.63
N SER A 413 9.28 -9.49 3.99
CA SER A 413 9.52 -9.92 5.37
C SER A 413 9.76 -8.73 6.31
N ARG A 414 10.54 -7.71 5.88
CA ARG A 414 10.80 -6.49 6.65
C ARG A 414 9.53 -5.64 6.83
N THR A 415 8.72 -5.51 5.77
CA THR A 415 7.47 -4.74 5.83
C THR A 415 6.31 -5.50 6.47
N ASN A 416 6.46 -6.82 6.71
CA ASN A 416 5.39 -7.73 7.16
C ASN A 416 4.16 -7.78 6.23
N GLU A 417 4.34 -7.57 4.93
CA GLU A 417 3.33 -7.83 3.91
C GLU A 417 3.54 -9.24 3.37
N LEU A 418 2.61 -10.15 3.66
CA LEU A 418 2.80 -11.56 3.34
C LEU A 418 2.63 -11.83 1.85
N VAL A 419 3.56 -12.58 1.29
CA VAL A 419 3.57 -12.97 -0.12
C VAL A 419 3.78 -14.48 -0.28
N TRP A 420 3.24 -15.05 -1.37
CA TRP A 420 3.43 -16.44 -1.70
C TRP A 420 3.61 -16.62 -3.20
N GLN A 421 4.76 -17.22 -3.60
CA GLN A 421 5.06 -17.51 -4.99
C GLN A 421 4.21 -18.71 -5.47
N LEU A 422 3.54 -18.53 -6.59
CA LEU A 422 2.78 -19.54 -7.28
C LEU A 422 3.63 -20.19 -8.40
N PRO A 423 3.33 -21.41 -8.81
CA PRO A 423 4.10 -22.11 -9.84
C PRO A 423 3.98 -21.42 -11.20
N SER A 424 5.07 -21.49 -12.00
CA SER A 424 5.16 -20.92 -13.35
C SER A 424 5.63 -21.95 -14.39
N ASN A 425 5.20 -23.22 -14.27
CA ASN A 425 5.56 -24.31 -15.15
C ASN A 425 5.13 -24.06 -16.60
N GLN A 426 5.85 -24.66 -17.55
CA GLN A 426 5.61 -24.50 -18.99
C GLN A 426 4.17 -24.87 -19.41
N GLU A 427 3.58 -25.85 -18.75
CA GLU A 427 2.20 -26.29 -19.02
C GLU A 427 1.17 -25.17 -18.80
N TYR A 428 1.42 -24.27 -17.81
CA TYR A 428 0.55 -23.09 -17.63
C TYR A 428 0.74 -22.03 -18.70
N TRP A 429 1.96 -21.84 -19.21
CA TRP A 429 2.23 -20.98 -20.36
C TRP A 429 1.53 -21.50 -21.63
N ASP A 430 1.53 -22.83 -21.84
CA ASP A 430 0.86 -23.44 -22.99
C ASP A 430 -0.66 -23.24 -22.96
N MET A 431 -1.27 -23.06 -21.78
CA MET A 431 -2.71 -22.78 -21.65
C MET A 431 -3.11 -21.39 -22.19
N LEU A 432 -2.16 -20.46 -22.35
CA LEU A 432 -2.42 -19.11 -22.85
C LEU A 432 -2.63 -19.06 -24.36
N LYS A 433 -2.24 -20.11 -25.10
CA LYS A 433 -2.31 -20.16 -26.57
C LYS A 433 -3.75 -20.13 -27.03
N SER A 434 -4.04 -19.37 -28.09
CA SER A 434 -5.32 -19.32 -28.77
C SER A 434 -5.22 -20.06 -30.11
N ASP A 435 -6.37 -20.49 -30.64
CA ASP A 435 -6.46 -21.08 -31.98
C ASP A 435 -6.58 -20.01 -33.07
N VAL A 436 -6.93 -18.75 -32.69
CA VAL A 436 -7.21 -17.65 -33.64
C VAL A 436 -6.35 -16.41 -33.45
N ALA A 437 -5.64 -16.32 -32.31
CA ALA A 437 -4.74 -15.22 -31.97
C ALA A 437 -3.47 -15.77 -31.32
N ASP A 438 -2.50 -14.92 -30.98
CA ASP A 438 -1.29 -15.35 -30.28
C ASP A 438 -1.62 -15.84 -28.85
N LEU A 439 -2.56 -15.15 -28.20
CA LEU A 439 -2.96 -15.39 -26.82
C LEU A 439 -4.48 -15.34 -26.64
N ARG A 440 -4.98 -15.97 -25.58
CA ARG A 440 -6.34 -15.77 -25.06
C ARG A 440 -6.32 -15.12 -23.69
N ASN A 441 -7.26 -14.21 -23.41
CA ASN A 441 -7.28 -13.48 -22.13
C ASN A 441 -7.92 -14.26 -20.99
N ALA A 442 -8.68 -15.30 -21.23
CA ALA A 442 -9.33 -16.10 -20.23
C ALA A 442 -9.16 -17.58 -20.51
N ILE A 443 -8.88 -18.37 -19.46
CA ILE A 443 -8.62 -19.81 -19.55
C ILE A 443 -9.67 -20.52 -18.71
N PRO A 444 -10.47 -21.42 -19.31
CA PRO A 444 -11.37 -22.28 -18.54
C PRO A 444 -10.60 -23.38 -17.80
N GLY A 445 -11.14 -23.87 -16.70
CA GLY A 445 -10.64 -25.09 -16.05
C GLY A 445 -9.76 -24.91 -14.83
N GLY A 446 -9.55 -23.70 -14.31
CA GLY A 446 -8.83 -23.49 -13.05
C GLY A 446 -7.49 -22.76 -13.22
N ALA A 447 -6.69 -22.70 -12.15
CA ALA A 447 -5.39 -22.01 -12.09
C ALA A 447 -5.45 -20.50 -12.45
N GLY A 448 -6.59 -19.85 -12.19
CA GLY A 448 -6.88 -18.51 -12.68
C GLY A 448 -5.84 -17.45 -12.29
N THR A 449 -5.32 -17.50 -11.06
CA THR A 449 -4.27 -16.58 -10.62
C THR A 449 -2.96 -16.82 -11.37
N ILE A 450 -2.57 -18.07 -11.55
CA ILE A 450 -1.34 -18.46 -12.25
C ILE A 450 -1.41 -18.01 -13.71
N THR A 451 -2.45 -18.40 -14.42
CA THR A 451 -2.60 -18.10 -15.84
C THR A 451 -2.80 -16.61 -16.10
N ALA A 452 -3.44 -15.88 -15.18
CA ALA A 452 -3.56 -14.43 -15.27
C ALA A 452 -2.21 -13.73 -15.12
N GLY A 453 -1.43 -14.11 -14.08
CA GLY A 453 -0.08 -13.58 -13.89
C GLY A 453 0.83 -13.90 -15.09
N LEU A 454 0.85 -15.15 -15.56
CA LEU A 454 1.66 -15.55 -16.72
C LEU A 454 1.24 -14.84 -18.02
N PHE A 455 -0.06 -14.55 -18.20
CA PHE A 455 -0.49 -13.72 -19.32
C PHE A 455 0.20 -12.35 -19.28
N VAL A 456 0.22 -11.67 -18.12
CA VAL A 456 0.94 -10.40 -17.93
C VAL A 456 2.43 -10.60 -18.16
N GLY A 457 3.01 -11.67 -17.64
CA GLY A 457 4.43 -12.04 -17.81
C GLY A 457 4.87 -12.21 -19.26
N THR A 458 3.95 -12.58 -20.17
CA THR A 458 4.25 -12.64 -21.60
C THR A 458 4.74 -11.29 -22.14
N PHE A 459 4.37 -10.18 -21.53
CA PHE A 459 4.72 -8.83 -21.96
C PHE A 459 5.97 -8.27 -21.23
N ALA A 460 6.51 -9.01 -20.26
CA ALA A 460 7.83 -8.73 -19.71
C ALA A 460 8.96 -9.16 -20.67
N ASP A 461 8.69 -10.08 -21.58
CA ASP A 461 9.68 -10.76 -22.42
C ASP A 461 10.81 -11.37 -21.55
N GLU A 462 12.06 -11.11 -21.83
CA GLU A 462 13.22 -11.67 -21.09
C GLU A 462 13.62 -10.85 -19.84
N LEU A 463 12.91 -9.74 -19.53
CA LEU A 463 13.26 -8.94 -18.36
C LEU A 463 12.88 -9.65 -17.05
N PRO A 464 13.70 -9.52 -16.00
CA PRO A 464 13.30 -9.92 -14.65
C PRO A 464 11.95 -9.29 -14.27
N TRP A 465 11.00 -10.11 -13.84
CA TRP A 465 9.64 -9.66 -13.64
C TRP A 465 8.97 -10.34 -12.44
N ILE A 466 8.19 -9.54 -11.70
CA ILE A 466 7.35 -9.98 -10.59
C ILE A 466 5.94 -9.43 -10.80
N HIS A 467 4.94 -10.30 -10.81
CA HIS A 467 3.53 -9.97 -10.76
C HIS A 467 2.99 -10.13 -9.33
N LEU A 468 2.22 -9.14 -8.86
CA LEU A 468 1.56 -9.13 -7.56
C LEU A 468 0.04 -9.14 -7.75
N ASP A 469 -0.61 -10.28 -7.53
CA ASP A 469 -2.06 -10.36 -7.49
C ASP A 469 -2.55 -9.96 -6.09
N ILE A 470 -3.00 -8.72 -5.96
CA ILE A 470 -3.45 -8.11 -4.71
C ILE A 470 -4.98 -8.14 -4.55
N ALA A 471 -5.73 -8.85 -5.40
CA ALA A 471 -7.20 -8.83 -5.33
C ALA A 471 -7.75 -9.31 -3.98
N GLY A 472 -7.04 -10.23 -3.28
CA GLY A 472 -7.41 -10.66 -1.94
C GLY A 472 -7.03 -9.67 -0.83
N THR A 473 -6.00 -8.83 -1.03
CA THR A 473 -5.35 -8.05 0.03
C THR A 473 -5.56 -6.55 -0.09
N ALA A 474 -5.96 -6.03 -1.26
CA ALA A 474 -6.08 -4.59 -1.53
C ALA A 474 -7.28 -3.92 -0.83
N PHE A 475 -8.34 -4.67 -0.53
CA PHE A 475 -9.58 -4.13 0.04
C PHE A 475 -10.16 -5.09 1.07
N LEU A 476 -10.41 -4.62 2.31
CA LEU A 476 -10.85 -5.47 3.42
C LEU A 476 -12.27 -5.12 3.89
N ALA A 477 -13.08 -6.13 4.16
CA ALA A 477 -14.41 -5.98 4.77
C ALA A 477 -14.36 -5.50 6.23
N SER A 478 -13.25 -5.74 6.94
CA SER A 478 -13.01 -5.31 8.32
C SER A 478 -11.54 -4.99 8.55
N SER A 479 -11.23 -4.13 9.53
CA SER A 479 -9.85 -3.78 9.88
C SER A 479 -9.09 -4.97 10.46
N ARG A 480 -7.79 -5.05 10.15
CA ARG A 480 -6.87 -6.09 10.64
C ARG A 480 -5.44 -5.55 10.78
N GLY A 481 -4.84 -5.71 11.94
CA GLY A 481 -3.47 -5.22 12.18
C GLY A 481 -3.36 -3.72 11.93
N VAL A 482 -2.51 -3.31 11.01
CA VAL A 482 -2.39 -1.90 10.59
C VAL A 482 -3.39 -1.51 9.50
N ASP A 483 -4.06 -2.48 8.89
CA ASP A 483 -4.93 -2.26 7.74
C ASP A 483 -6.34 -1.86 8.19
N PRO A 484 -6.92 -0.79 7.63
CA PRO A 484 -8.30 -0.39 7.89
C PRO A 484 -9.30 -1.24 7.10
N LYS A 485 -10.58 -1.10 7.43
CA LYS A 485 -11.66 -1.48 6.51
C LYS A 485 -11.59 -0.63 5.24
N GLY A 486 -11.73 -1.25 4.07
CA GLY A 486 -11.59 -0.60 2.76
C GLY A 486 -10.19 -0.77 2.20
N GLY A 487 -9.69 0.20 1.45
CA GLY A 487 -8.37 0.18 0.84
C GLY A 487 -7.24 0.06 1.86
N THR A 488 -6.33 -0.89 1.63
CA THR A 488 -5.23 -1.22 2.54
C THR A 488 -3.93 -0.50 2.23
N GLY A 489 -3.72 -0.12 0.96
CA GLY A 489 -2.44 0.38 0.45
C GLY A 489 -1.37 -0.72 0.43
N VAL A 490 -1.78 -1.98 0.31
CA VAL A 490 -0.89 -3.14 0.27
C VAL A 490 0.15 -3.02 -0.83
N MET A 491 1.34 -3.55 -0.58
CA MET A 491 2.53 -3.57 -1.44
C MET A 491 3.23 -2.22 -1.67
N VAL A 492 2.66 -1.07 -1.27
CA VAL A 492 3.40 0.21 -1.29
C VAL A 492 4.73 0.09 -0.56
N ARG A 493 4.71 -0.45 0.67
CA ARG A 493 5.88 -0.58 1.52
C ARG A 493 6.88 -1.59 0.97
N THR A 494 6.39 -2.75 0.53
CA THR A 494 7.24 -3.82 0.01
C THR A 494 7.90 -3.43 -1.32
N ILE A 495 7.18 -2.80 -2.24
CA ILE A 495 7.75 -2.35 -3.52
C ILE A 495 8.80 -1.26 -3.26
N ALA A 496 8.48 -0.27 -2.39
CA ALA A 496 9.45 0.76 -2.02
C ALA A 496 10.70 0.16 -1.37
N GLU A 497 10.54 -0.77 -0.42
CA GLU A 497 11.64 -1.46 0.25
C GLU A 497 12.51 -2.26 -0.72
N THR A 498 11.89 -2.90 -1.73
CA THR A 498 12.62 -3.63 -2.79
C THR A 498 13.48 -2.70 -3.64
N ILE A 499 12.98 -1.50 -3.95
CA ILE A 499 13.71 -0.51 -4.75
C ILE A 499 14.84 0.12 -3.94
N LEU A 500 14.62 0.35 -2.64
CA LEU A 500 15.58 0.98 -1.73
C LEU A 500 16.72 0.04 -1.31
N SER A 501 16.50 -1.27 -1.35
CA SER A 501 17.52 -2.27 -1.11
C SER A 501 18.49 -2.36 -2.28
#